data_ecec660574f5e0cdbba45b013ea3c81a
#
_entry.id   ecec660574f5e0cdbba45b013ea3c81a
#
_cell.length_a   1.000
_cell.length_b   1.000
_cell.length_c   1.000
_cell.angle_alpha   90.00
_cell.angle_beta   90.00
_cell.angle_gamma   90.00
#
_symmetry.space_group_name_H-M   'P 1'
#
loop_
_entity.id
_entity.type
_entity.pdbx_description
1 polymer ?
#
loop_
_entity_poly.entity_id
_entity_poly.type
_entity_poly.pdbx_seq_one_letter_code
_entity_poly.pdbx_strand_id
1 'polypeptide(L)'
;MGQYQDILIGPAGWSYADWRGRVYPEGAGSKFDTLALVARYFDTAEINSSFYHPPAPATARAWLRRIAHNPNFVFTAKLFRAFTHERGKATSEDESSFRAGMDPLMEAGKLGAVLLQFPWSFKNDREERTYLDSLVGRFKDYPLAVELRHESWNNPRLLQTLEDLGVGLCDIDQPQFANSIKPAAEVTSPIGYIRLHGRNYQNWFREEANALERYDYLYSGDELDPWIERIKQVADKAKQTFVITNNHARGQSLVNAFEILAQLEEERVPGPAKLIETYPRLIESVEADDAEPQGSLF
;
A
#
# COMPACT_ATOMS: atom_id res chain seq x y z
N MET A 1 12.37 -9.94 20.18
CA MET A 1 11.34 -9.03 19.66
C MET A 1 12.08 -7.94 18.92
N GLY A 2 11.90 -7.85 17.60
CA GLY A 2 12.66 -6.95 16.73
C GLY A 2 12.41 -5.46 17.07
N GLN A 3 13.38 -4.65 16.78
CA GLN A 3 13.38 -3.19 17.05
C GLN A 3 12.27 -2.45 16.28
N TYR A 4 11.63 -3.09 15.27
CA TYR A 4 10.72 -2.47 14.32
C TYR A 4 9.34 -3.17 14.22
N GLN A 5 8.81 -3.64 15.36
CA GLN A 5 7.49 -4.33 15.41
C GLN A 5 6.31 -3.48 14.90
N ASP A 6 6.47 -2.16 14.85
CA ASP A 6 5.45 -1.24 14.38
C ASP A 6 5.57 -0.90 12.87
N ILE A 7 6.49 -1.56 12.15
CA ILE A 7 6.61 -1.46 10.69
C ILE A 7 5.88 -2.61 10.03
N LEU A 8 4.80 -2.29 9.32
CA LEU A 8 4.01 -3.26 8.57
C LEU A 8 4.32 -3.12 7.07
N ILE A 9 4.86 -4.19 6.49
CA ILE A 9 5.27 -4.22 5.08
C ILE A 9 4.32 -5.14 4.31
N GLY A 10 3.93 -4.73 3.11
CA GLY A 10 3.10 -5.56 2.25
C GLY A 10 2.79 -4.95 0.89
N PRO A 11 2.11 -5.72 0.02
CA PRO A 11 1.80 -5.28 -1.33
C PRO A 11 0.56 -4.39 -1.41
N ALA A 12 0.47 -3.59 -2.48
CA ALA A 12 -0.78 -2.97 -2.90
C ALA A 12 -1.62 -4.00 -3.67
N GLY A 13 -2.58 -4.61 -2.99
CA GLY A 13 -3.43 -5.68 -3.54
C GLY A 13 -2.80 -7.06 -3.45
N TRP A 14 -3.62 -8.08 -3.72
CA TRP A 14 -3.22 -9.50 -3.54
C TRP A 14 -3.81 -10.46 -4.58
N SER A 15 -4.55 -9.98 -5.57
CA SER A 15 -5.21 -10.84 -6.56
C SER A 15 -4.92 -10.36 -7.97
N TYR A 16 -3.78 -10.78 -8.50
CA TYR A 16 -3.30 -10.43 -9.82
C TYR A 16 -3.18 -11.67 -10.71
N ALA A 17 -3.69 -11.59 -11.94
CA ALA A 17 -3.68 -12.73 -12.86
C ALA A 17 -2.26 -13.14 -13.29
N ASP A 18 -1.36 -12.17 -13.42
CA ASP A 18 0.03 -12.35 -13.82
C ASP A 18 0.93 -12.93 -12.71
N TRP A 19 0.39 -13.06 -11.48
CA TRP A 19 1.07 -13.72 -10.36
C TRP A 19 0.96 -15.25 -10.41
N ARG A 20 0.05 -15.80 -11.23
CA ARG A 20 -0.08 -17.25 -11.42
C ARG A 20 1.20 -17.82 -12.04
N GLY A 21 1.69 -18.92 -11.49
CA GLY A 21 2.94 -19.57 -11.91
C GLY A 21 4.22 -18.82 -11.47
N ARG A 22 4.08 -17.66 -10.78
CA ARG A 22 5.19 -16.86 -10.24
C ARG A 22 5.15 -16.73 -8.72
N VAL A 23 4.00 -16.35 -8.21
CA VAL A 23 3.70 -16.19 -6.77
C VAL A 23 2.78 -17.32 -6.31
N TYR A 24 1.71 -17.54 -7.07
CA TYR A 24 0.75 -18.61 -6.84
C TYR A 24 1.11 -19.83 -7.70
N PRO A 25 0.73 -21.04 -7.26
CA PRO A 25 0.85 -22.23 -8.11
C PRO A 25 0.20 -22.01 -9.48
N GLU A 26 0.79 -22.58 -10.54
CA GLU A 26 0.26 -22.45 -11.90
C GLU A 26 -1.17 -22.97 -12.02
N GLY A 27 -1.48 -24.07 -11.33
CA GLY A 27 -2.81 -24.67 -11.21
C GLY A 27 -3.74 -24.00 -10.20
N ALA A 28 -3.36 -22.86 -9.60
CA ALA A 28 -4.18 -22.13 -8.64
C ALA A 28 -5.52 -21.74 -9.27
N GLY A 29 -6.56 -22.49 -8.95
CA GLY A 29 -7.96 -22.22 -9.39
C GLY A 29 -8.59 -21.09 -8.60
N SER A 30 -9.88 -20.82 -8.90
CA SER A 30 -10.66 -19.79 -8.21
C SER A 30 -10.80 -20.01 -6.69
N LYS A 31 -10.52 -21.21 -6.21
CA LYS A 31 -10.54 -21.55 -4.77
C LYS A 31 -9.24 -21.24 -4.04
N PHE A 32 -8.15 -20.90 -4.75
CA PHE A 32 -6.89 -20.56 -4.11
C PHE A 32 -7.01 -19.22 -3.38
N ASP A 33 -6.70 -19.20 -2.09
CA ASP A 33 -6.82 -18.01 -1.26
C ASP A 33 -5.57 -17.14 -1.34
N THR A 34 -5.58 -16.20 -2.29
CA THR A 34 -4.47 -15.25 -2.51
C THR A 34 -4.25 -14.29 -1.34
N LEU A 35 -5.32 -13.91 -0.62
CA LEU A 35 -5.19 -13.04 0.56
C LEU A 35 -4.58 -13.80 1.74
N ALA A 36 -5.02 -15.04 1.96
CA ALA A 36 -4.46 -15.88 3.01
C ALA A 36 -2.97 -16.15 2.78
N LEU A 37 -2.53 -16.31 1.50
CA LEU A 37 -1.12 -16.43 1.18
C LEU A 37 -0.34 -15.16 1.55
N VAL A 38 -0.84 -13.97 1.18
CA VAL A 38 -0.18 -12.70 1.53
C VAL A 38 -0.13 -12.52 3.04
N ALA A 39 -1.25 -12.76 3.73
CA ALA A 39 -1.33 -12.63 5.19
C ALA A 39 -0.50 -13.68 5.96
N ARG A 40 0.01 -14.71 5.30
CA ARG A 40 0.95 -15.67 5.89
C ARG A 40 2.35 -15.08 6.07
N TYR A 41 2.75 -14.20 5.17
CA TYR A 41 4.12 -13.67 5.10
C TYR A 41 4.23 -12.19 5.45
N PHE A 42 3.14 -11.46 5.42
CA PHE A 42 3.11 -10.01 5.64
C PHE A 42 2.01 -9.64 6.61
N ASP A 43 2.23 -8.56 7.37
CA ASP A 43 1.28 -8.05 8.36
C ASP A 43 0.37 -6.94 7.80
N THR A 44 0.51 -6.60 6.53
CA THR A 44 -0.39 -5.65 5.86
C THR A 44 -0.57 -5.94 4.38
N ALA A 45 -1.65 -5.43 3.83
CA ALA A 45 -1.86 -5.23 2.40
C ALA A 45 -2.80 -4.04 2.17
N GLU A 46 -2.57 -3.30 1.09
CA GLU A 46 -3.45 -2.20 0.70
C GLU A 46 -4.63 -2.72 -0.15
N ILE A 47 -5.85 -2.40 0.25
CA ILE A 47 -7.06 -2.68 -0.53
C ILE A 47 -7.13 -1.71 -1.72
N ASN A 48 -6.62 -2.13 -2.87
CA ASN A 48 -6.64 -1.34 -4.10
C ASN A 48 -8.01 -1.34 -4.81
N SER A 49 -8.79 -2.41 -4.64
CA SER A 49 -10.10 -2.54 -5.29
C SER A 49 -11.10 -1.47 -4.83
N SER A 50 -10.99 -0.99 -3.59
CA SER A 50 -11.82 0.06 -3.03
C SER A 50 -11.72 1.39 -3.79
N PHE A 51 -10.60 1.62 -4.49
CA PHE A 51 -10.41 2.78 -5.36
C PHE A 51 -11.36 2.76 -6.56
N TYR A 52 -11.67 1.60 -7.11
CA TYR A 52 -12.54 1.44 -8.28
C TYR A 52 -14.00 1.25 -7.89
N HIS A 53 -14.24 0.46 -6.85
CA HIS A 53 -15.56 0.13 -6.34
C HIS A 53 -15.48 -0.09 -4.83
N PRO A 54 -16.25 0.67 -4.02
CA PRO A 54 -16.37 0.39 -2.59
C PRO A 54 -16.80 -1.06 -2.37
N PRO A 55 -16.14 -1.82 -1.49
CA PRO A 55 -16.52 -3.20 -1.24
C PRO A 55 -17.83 -3.28 -0.46
N ALA A 56 -18.61 -4.32 -0.73
CA ALA A 56 -19.78 -4.62 0.12
C ALA A 56 -19.35 -5.03 1.54
N PRO A 57 -20.15 -4.76 2.58
CA PRO A 57 -19.83 -5.16 3.96
C PRO A 57 -19.53 -6.66 4.12
N ALA A 58 -20.22 -7.50 3.34
CA ALA A 58 -19.99 -8.95 3.33
C ALA A 58 -18.59 -9.32 2.82
N THR A 59 -18.05 -8.55 1.86
CA THR A 59 -16.69 -8.72 1.32
C THR A 59 -15.66 -8.39 2.39
N ALA A 60 -15.82 -7.27 3.11
CA ALA A 60 -14.93 -6.89 4.21
C ALA A 60 -14.91 -7.96 5.31
N ARG A 61 -16.09 -8.46 5.71
CA ARG A 61 -16.19 -9.58 6.66
C ARG A 61 -15.55 -10.87 6.14
N ALA A 62 -15.61 -11.13 4.84
CA ALA A 62 -14.91 -12.28 4.24
C ALA A 62 -13.38 -12.10 4.31
N TRP A 63 -12.86 -10.89 4.09
CA TRP A 63 -11.44 -10.61 4.25
C TRP A 63 -10.98 -10.84 5.69
N LEU A 64 -11.73 -10.37 6.70
CA LEU A 64 -11.42 -10.62 8.11
C LEU A 64 -11.28 -12.11 8.44
N ARG A 65 -12.16 -12.97 7.90
CA ARG A 65 -12.04 -14.42 8.08
C ARG A 65 -10.79 -15.00 7.44
N ARG A 66 -10.42 -14.49 6.26
CA ARG A 66 -9.25 -14.99 5.50
C ARG A 66 -7.91 -14.65 6.14
N ILE A 67 -7.85 -13.56 6.90
CA ILE A 67 -6.65 -13.14 7.63
C ILE A 67 -6.62 -13.61 9.09
N ALA A 68 -7.62 -14.35 9.55
CA ALA A 68 -7.77 -14.70 10.98
C ALA A 68 -6.60 -15.51 11.56
N HIS A 69 -5.80 -16.17 10.71
CA HIS A 69 -4.59 -16.89 11.10
C HIS A 69 -3.42 -15.95 11.45
N ASN A 70 -3.48 -14.69 11.03
CA ASN A 70 -2.49 -13.67 11.37
C ASN A 70 -3.14 -12.56 12.21
N PRO A 71 -3.01 -12.61 13.56
CA PRO A 71 -3.62 -11.62 14.43
C PRO A 71 -3.02 -10.22 14.29
N ASN A 72 -1.81 -10.09 13.75
CA ASN A 72 -1.12 -8.81 13.56
C ASN A 72 -1.56 -8.10 12.26
N PHE A 73 -2.18 -8.83 11.34
CA PHE A 73 -2.53 -8.29 10.02
C PHE A 73 -3.49 -7.10 10.11
N VAL A 74 -3.13 -6.00 9.45
CA VAL A 74 -3.92 -4.76 9.37
C VAL A 74 -4.00 -4.31 7.91
N PHE A 75 -5.19 -4.04 7.42
CA PHE A 75 -5.38 -3.48 6.10
C PHE A 75 -5.13 -1.98 6.06
N THR A 76 -4.63 -1.49 4.93
CA THR A 76 -4.88 -0.12 4.50
C THR A 76 -5.83 -0.15 3.29
N ALA A 77 -6.47 0.97 2.98
CA ALA A 77 -7.44 1.01 1.88
C ALA A 77 -7.34 2.33 1.11
N LYS A 78 -7.45 2.28 -0.21
CA LYS A 78 -7.54 3.51 -1.01
C LYS A 78 -8.97 4.05 -0.98
N LEU A 79 -9.10 5.36 -0.76
CA LEU A 79 -10.39 6.03 -0.90
C LEU A 79 -10.90 5.89 -2.34
N PHE A 80 -12.22 5.77 -2.49
CA PHE A 80 -12.87 5.63 -3.79
C PHE A 80 -12.54 6.80 -4.71
N ARG A 81 -12.22 6.51 -5.98
CA ARG A 81 -11.68 7.46 -6.96
C ARG A 81 -12.58 8.67 -7.23
N ALA A 82 -13.89 8.55 -7.03
CA ALA A 82 -14.83 9.65 -7.19
C ALA A 82 -14.48 10.84 -6.29
N PHE A 83 -13.84 10.61 -5.13
CA PHE A 83 -13.42 11.65 -4.20
C PHE A 83 -12.05 12.25 -4.52
N THR A 84 -11.17 11.58 -5.26
CA THR A 84 -9.80 12.04 -5.48
C THR A 84 -9.47 12.35 -6.93
N HIS A 85 -9.93 11.51 -7.87
CA HIS A 85 -9.62 11.60 -9.30
C HIS A 85 -10.76 12.20 -10.13
N GLU A 86 -12.00 11.97 -9.72
CA GLU A 86 -13.21 12.43 -10.42
C GLU A 86 -13.98 13.45 -9.55
N ARG A 87 -13.23 14.39 -8.96
CA ARG A 87 -13.76 15.39 -8.03
C ARG A 87 -14.98 16.13 -8.61
N GLY A 88 -16.00 16.29 -7.78
CA GLY A 88 -17.29 16.87 -8.19
C GLY A 88 -18.31 15.85 -8.70
N LYS A 89 -17.92 14.57 -8.87
CA LYS A 89 -18.85 13.48 -9.24
C LYS A 89 -19.29 12.62 -8.05
N ALA A 90 -18.56 12.69 -6.93
CA ALA A 90 -18.87 11.90 -5.74
C ALA A 90 -20.22 12.30 -5.13
N THR A 91 -21.03 11.29 -4.87
CA THR A 91 -22.37 11.42 -4.28
C THR A 91 -22.36 11.04 -2.80
N SER A 92 -23.46 11.32 -2.09
CA SER A 92 -23.66 10.82 -0.71
C SER A 92 -23.79 9.30 -0.66
N GLU A 93 -24.29 8.68 -1.73
CA GLU A 93 -24.37 7.23 -1.85
C GLU A 93 -22.99 6.58 -1.98
N ASP A 94 -22.07 7.20 -2.75
CA ASP A 94 -20.67 6.77 -2.83
C ASP A 94 -19.98 6.79 -1.46
N GLU A 95 -20.21 7.83 -0.68
CA GLU A 95 -19.69 7.91 0.69
C GLU A 95 -20.29 6.83 1.57
N SER A 96 -21.61 6.69 1.57
CA SER A 96 -22.29 5.69 2.38
C SER A 96 -21.82 4.28 2.02
N SER A 97 -21.64 4.00 0.72
CA SER A 97 -21.13 2.71 0.23
C SER A 97 -19.69 2.46 0.66
N PHE A 98 -18.82 3.49 0.58
CA PHE A 98 -17.43 3.36 1.02
C PHE A 98 -17.37 3.10 2.53
N ARG A 99 -18.09 3.87 3.35
CA ARG A 99 -18.17 3.69 4.79
C ARG A 99 -18.67 2.29 5.15
N ALA A 100 -19.79 1.88 4.59
CA ALA A 100 -20.35 0.54 4.83
C ALA A 100 -19.35 -0.60 4.53
N GLY A 101 -18.49 -0.41 3.52
CA GLY A 101 -17.44 -1.37 3.18
C GLY A 101 -16.24 -1.35 4.13
N MET A 102 -15.90 -0.18 4.70
CA MET A 102 -14.73 -0.02 5.58
C MET A 102 -15.07 -0.23 7.07
N ASP A 103 -16.28 0.10 7.51
CA ASP A 103 -16.69 0.01 8.91
C ASP A 103 -16.45 -1.37 9.54
N PRO A 104 -16.73 -2.52 8.87
CA PRO A 104 -16.42 -3.82 9.46
C PRO A 104 -14.93 -4.04 9.76
N LEU A 105 -14.03 -3.44 8.95
CA LEU A 105 -12.57 -3.50 9.18
C LEU A 105 -12.18 -2.59 10.34
N MET A 106 -12.77 -1.40 10.41
CA MET A 106 -12.54 -0.44 11.48
C MET A 106 -13.02 -0.98 12.83
N GLU A 107 -14.23 -1.52 12.89
CA GLU A 107 -14.83 -2.15 14.09
C GLU A 107 -14.00 -3.33 14.59
N ALA A 108 -13.38 -4.08 13.68
CA ALA A 108 -12.49 -5.19 14.03
C ALA A 108 -11.07 -4.75 14.42
N GLY A 109 -10.74 -3.45 14.37
CA GLY A 109 -9.38 -2.94 14.60
C GLY A 109 -8.39 -3.38 13.52
N LYS A 110 -8.89 -3.65 12.29
CA LYS A 110 -8.12 -4.16 11.15
C LYS A 110 -8.02 -3.19 9.98
N LEU A 111 -8.35 -1.90 10.19
CA LEU A 111 -8.13 -0.82 9.24
C LEU A 111 -7.13 0.19 9.83
N GLY A 112 -5.91 0.19 9.33
CA GLY A 112 -4.82 1.05 9.82
C GLY A 112 -4.76 2.41 9.15
N ALA A 113 -5.17 2.51 7.87
CA ALA A 113 -5.25 3.80 7.19
C ALA A 113 -6.21 3.77 5.99
N VAL A 114 -6.85 4.91 5.72
CA VAL A 114 -7.51 5.22 4.45
C VAL A 114 -6.64 6.22 3.70
N LEU A 115 -6.16 5.83 2.53
CA LEU A 115 -5.28 6.62 1.69
C LEU A 115 -6.07 7.51 0.73
N LEU A 116 -5.97 8.81 0.90
CA LEU A 116 -6.46 9.83 -0.03
C LEU A 116 -5.38 10.08 -1.10
N GLN A 117 -5.35 9.25 -2.14
CA GLN A 117 -4.36 9.39 -3.20
C GLN A 117 -4.86 10.30 -4.31
N PHE A 118 -4.17 11.41 -4.54
CA PHE A 118 -4.49 12.37 -5.59
C PHE A 118 -3.66 12.16 -6.86
N PRO A 119 -4.20 12.53 -8.03
CA PRO A 119 -3.47 12.47 -9.29
C PRO A 119 -2.40 13.56 -9.38
N TRP A 120 -1.46 13.41 -10.32
CA TRP A 120 -0.43 14.42 -10.63
C TRP A 120 -0.98 15.82 -10.90
N SER A 121 -2.18 15.93 -11.49
CA SER A 121 -2.84 17.19 -11.80
C SER A 121 -3.33 17.96 -10.58
N PHE A 122 -3.34 17.34 -9.40
CA PHE A 122 -3.72 17.96 -8.12
C PHE A 122 -2.56 18.80 -7.62
N LYS A 123 -2.61 20.12 -7.88
CA LYS A 123 -1.54 21.08 -7.54
C LYS A 123 -1.94 21.92 -6.36
N ASN A 124 -0.96 22.45 -5.63
CA ASN A 124 -1.19 23.28 -4.45
C ASN A 124 -1.65 24.69 -4.84
N ASP A 125 -2.92 24.88 -5.06
CA ASP A 125 -3.59 26.16 -5.18
C ASP A 125 -4.68 26.32 -4.08
N ARG A 126 -5.40 27.44 -4.10
CA ARG A 126 -6.40 27.74 -3.06
C ARG A 126 -7.59 26.78 -3.10
N GLU A 127 -8.06 26.44 -4.29
CA GLU A 127 -9.22 25.56 -4.49
C GLU A 127 -8.91 24.13 -4.02
N GLU A 128 -7.76 23.61 -4.44
CA GLU A 128 -7.34 22.23 -4.11
C GLU A 128 -7.00 22.09 -2.62
N ARG A 129 -6.45 23.13 -1.96
CA ARG A 129 -6.30 23.12 -0.49
C ARG A 129 -7.65 23.07 0.21
N THR A 130 -8.60 23.91 -0.20
CA THR A 130 -9.95 23.92 0.38
C THR A 130 -10.65 22.57 0.16
N TYR A 131 -10.44 21.96 -1.00
CA TYR A 131 -10.97 20.64 -1.30
C TYR A 131 -10.35 19.56 -0.38
N LEU A 132 -9.03 19.56 -0.22
CA LEU A 132 -8.34 18.63 0.67
C LEU A 132 -8.85 18.74 2.11
N ASP A 133 -8.95 19.95 2.65
CA ASP A 133 -9.46 20.20 4.01
C ASP A 133 -10.88 19.67 4.17
N SER A 134 -11.76 19.96 3.19
CA SER A 134 -13.13 19.46 3.18
C SER A 134 -13.20 17.94 3.15
N LEU A 135 -12.37 17.30 2.32
CA LEU A 135 -12.34 15.85 2.18
C LEU A 135 -11.82 15.16 3.45
N VAL A 136 -10.77 15.71 4.05
CA VAL A 136 -10.27 15.26 5.36
C VAL A 136 -11.35 15.36 6.43
N GLY A 137 -12.02 16.51 6.52
CA GLY A 137 -13.12 16.71 7.47
C GLY A 137 -14.27 15.71 7.29
N ARG A 138 -14.53 15.31 6.05
CA ARG A 138 -15.59 14.37 5.69
C ARG A 138 -15.26 12.92 6.12
N PHE A 139 -14.00 12.52 6.13
CA PHE A 139 -13.57 11.16 6.47
C PHE A 139 -12.76 11.07 7.77
N LYS A 140 -12.77 12.12 8.61
CA LYS A 140 -11.98 12.21 9.86
C LYS A 140 -12.22 11.10 10.88
N ASP A 141 -13.30 10.34 10.74
CA ASP A 141 -13.60 9.20 11.61
C ASP A 141 -12.71 7.98 11.32
N TYR A 142 -11.99 8.00 10.19
CA TYR A 142 -10.98 7.00 9.84
C TYR A 142 -9.56 7.52 10.09
N PRO A 143 -8.60 6.63 10.33
CA PRO A 143 -7.19 7.00 10.27
C PRO A 143 -6.83 7.36 8.82
N LEU A 144 -6.37 8.59 8.57
CA LEU A 144 -6.15 9.11 7.22
C LEU A 144 -4.67 9.27 6.89
N ALA A 145 -4.33 8.93 5.64
CA ALA A 145 -3.08 9.33 5.01
C ALA A 145 -3.36 9.99 3.65
N VAL A 146 -2.52 10.94 3.24
CA VAL A 146 -2.65 11.64 1.96
C VAL A 146 -1.42 11.44 1.09
N GLU A 147 -1.63 11.02 -0.17
CA GLU A 147 -0.58 10.91 -1.18
C GLU A 147 -0.71 12.05 -2.19
N LEU A 148 0.34 12.86 -2.26
CA LEU A 148 0.48 14.00 -3.17
C LEU A 148 1.68 13.74 -4.09
N ARG A 149 1.56 14.07 -5.37
CA ARG A 149 2.56 13.70 -6.38
C ARG A 149 3.30 14.86 -7.01
N HIS A 150 2.73 16.05 -6.98
CA HIS A 150 3.29 17.24 -7.59
C HIS A 150 4.13 18.05 -6.59
N GLU A 151 5.29 18.56 -7.02
CA GLU A 151 6.24 19.31 -6.16
C GLU A 151 5.66 20.56 -5.52
N SER A 152 4.59 21.16 -6.09
CA SER A 152 3.94 22.33 -5.51
C SER A 152 3.42 22.12 -4.08
N TRP A 153 3.25 20.84 -3.69
CA TRP A 153 2.87 20.46 -2.33
C TRP A 153 4.06 20.36 -1.37
N ASN A 154 5.28 20.44 -1.87
CA ASN A 154 6.48 20.38 -1.04
C ASN A 154 6.71 21.75 -0.34
N ASN A 155 6.01 21.99 0.76
CA ASN A 155 6.18 23.20 1.55
C ASN A 155 5.85 22.96 3.04
N PRO A 156 6.53 23.68 3.96
CA PRO A 156 6.36 23.50 5.41
C PRO A 156 4.92 23.77 5.92
N ARG A 157 4.15 24.60 5.21
CA ARG A 157 2.76 24.89 5.63
C ARG A 157 1.86 23.69 5.43
N LEU A 158 2.10 22.88 4.40
CA LEU A 158 1.38 21.62 4.21
C LEU A 158 1.62 20.69 5.39
N LEU A 159 2.89 20.48 5.76
CA LEU A 159 3.24 19.59 6.88
C LEU A 159 2.52 20.02 8.15
N GLN A 160 2.60 21.30 8.51
CA GLN A 160 1.89 21.83 9.67
C GLN A 160 0.37 21.64 9.56
N THR A 161 -0.23 21.88 8.39
CA THR A 161 -1.68 21.66 8.18
C THR A 161 -2.05 20.18 8.40
N LEU A 162 -1.27 19.24 7.88
CA LEU A 162 -1.54 17.82 8.06
C LEU A 162 -1.34 17.38 9.52
N GLU A 163 -0.34 17.92 10.21
CA GLU A 163 -0.14 17.73 11.66
C GLU A 163 -1.35 18.22 12.47
N ASP A 164 -1.80 19.44 12.20
CA ASP A 164 -2.97 20.05 12.87
C ASP A 164 -4.26 19.24 12.63
N LEU A 165 -4.38 18.62 11.47
CA LEU A 165 -5.51 17.75 11.09
C LEU A 165 -5.35 16.30 11.55
N GLY A 166 -4.16 15.89 12.03
CA GLY A 166 -3.86 14.52 12.42
C GLY A 166 -3.83 13.54 11.24
N VAL A 167 -3.47 14.01 10.03
CA VAL A 167 -3.42 13.23 8.78
C VAL A 167 -1.98 12.88 8.44
N GLY A 168 -1.69 11.61 8.14
CA GLY A 168 -0.37 11.15 7.70
C GLY A 168 -0.04 11.63 6.28
N LEU A 169 1.18 12.16 6.08
CA LEU A 169 1.70 12.33 4.74
C LEU A 169 2.24 11.00 4.23
N CYS A 170 1.88 10.62 3.02
CA CYS A 170 2.45 9.45 2.36
C CYS A 170 3.74 9.84 1.62
N ASP A 171 4.86 9.34 2.09
CA ASP A 171 6.15 9.43 1.38
C ASP A 171 6.16 8.45 0.21
N ILE A 172 6.55 8.91 -0.97
CA ILE A 172 6.47 8.10 -2.18
C ILE A 172 7.78 7.99 -2.94
N ASP A 173 8.02 6.81 -3.52
CA ASP A 173 8.95 6.63 -4.61
C ASP A 173 8.18 6.48 -5.93
N GLN A 174 8.56 7.30 -6.89
CA GLN A 174 8.00 7.32 -8.24
C GLN A 174 9.07 7.82 -9.22
N PRO A 175 8.89 7.69 -10.56
CA PRO A 175 9.79 8.33 -11.50
C PRO A 175 9.94 9.83 -11.21
N GLN A 176 11.18 10.29 -11.10
CA GLN A 176 11.51 11.67 -10.74
C GLN A 176 11.58 12.56 -11.98
N PHE A 177 10.44 13.12 -12.38
CA PHE A 177 10.34 14.17 -13.38
C PHE A 177 10.56 15.56 -12.75
N ALA A 178 10.68 16.61 -13.58
CA ALA A 178 11.01 17.95 -13.12
C ALA A 178 10.15 18.46 -11.95
N ASN A 179 8.84 18.16 -11.99
CA ASN A 179 7.88 18.62 -10.97
C ASN A 179 7.38 17.48 -10.08
N SER A 180 8.11 16.36 -9.97
CA SER A 180 7.78 15.30 -9.03
C SER A 180 8.09 15.72 -7.61
N ILE A 181 7.17 15.42 -6.67
CA ILE A 181 7.50 15.49 -5.26
C ILE A 181 8.71 14.60 -4.98
N LYS A 182 9.63 15.06 -4.14
CA LYS A 182 10.86 14.31 -3.85
C LYS A 182 10.63 13.30 -2.75
N PRO A 183 11.38 12.16 -2.79
CA PRO A 183 11.40 11.22 -1.68
C PRO A 183 11.76 11.92 -0.36
N ALA A 184 10.96 11.69 0.67
CA ALA A 184 11.13 12.28 1.99
C ALA A 184 11.03 11.21 3.09
N ALA A 185 11.03 11.62 4.35
CA ALA A 185 10.76 10.82 5.54
C ALA A 185 10.00 11.70 6.55
N GLU A 186 8.84 12.18 6.09
CA GLU A 186 8.01 13.12 6.84
C GLU A 186 6.93 12.37 7.63
N VAL A 187 6.70 12.79 8.86
CA VAL A 187 5.67 12.22 9.74
C VAL A 187 4.81 13.35 10.28
N THR A 188 3.55 13.39 9.86
CA THR A 188 2.57 14.42 10.22
C THR A 188 1.44 13.89 11.10
N SER A 189 1.47 12.60 11.45
CA SER A 189 0.48 11.96 12.33
C SER A 189 1.10 10.74 13.01
N PRO A 190 0.38 10.06 13.92
CA PRO A 190 0.83 8.77 14.44
C PRO A 190 1.00 7.67 13.39
N ILE A 191 0.59 7.91 12.13
CA ILE A 191 0.69 6.98 11.01
C ILE A 191 1.83 7.43 10.09
N GLY A 192 2.87 6.61 9.98
CA GLY A 192 3.84 6.66 8.89
C GLY A 192 3.29 5.90 7.68
N TYR A 193 3.42 6.46 6.49
CA TYR A 193 2.94 5.79 5.27
C TYR A 193 3.94 5.97 4.13
N ILE A 194 4.42 4.88 3.59
CA ILE A 194 5.41 4.87 2.50
C ILE A 194 4.87 4.03 1.35
N ARG A 195 4.99 4.53 0.11
CA ARG A 195 4.58 3.77 -1.09
C ARG A 195 5.68 3.77 -2.14
N LEU A 196 6.09 2.56 -2.52
CA LEU A 196 7.08 2.33 -3.58
C LEU A 196 6.37 1.96 -4.88
N HIS A 197 6.27 2.92 -5.82
CA HIS A 197 5.52 2.74 -7.06
C HIS A 197 6.32 2.11 -8.21
N GLY A 198 7.64 2.02 -8.07
CA GLY A 198 8.53 1.73 -9.17
C GLY A 198 8.94 2.98 -9.94
N ARG A 199 10.04 2.84 -10.71
CA ARG A 199 10.61 3.96 -11.49
C ARG A 199 10.55 3.71 -12.99
N ASN A 200 9.42 3.20 -13.47
CA ASN A 200 9.22 2.95 -14.91
C ASN A 200 8.95 4.27 -15.67
N TYR A 201 10.04 4.99 -15.99
CA TYR A 201 9.98 6.27 -16.70
C TYR A 201 9.30 6.18 -18.05
N GLN A 202 9.45 5.06 -18.76
CA GLN A 202 8.93 4.88 -20.13
C GLN A 202 7.40 4.84 -20.17
N ASN A 203 6.79 4.22 -19.16
CA ASN A 203 5.36 3.95 -19.15
C ASN A 203 4.57 4.86 -18.20
N TRP A 204 5.23 5.69 -17.38
CA TRP A 204 4.58 6.42 -16.31
C TRP A 204 3.46 7.36 -16.79
N PHE A 205 3.72 8.15 -17.82
CA PHE A 205 2.77 9.09 -18.42
C PHE A 205 2.26 8.65 -19.81
N ARG A 206 2.60 7.45 -20.28
CA ARG A 206 2.08 6.94 -21.54
C ARG A 206 0.58 6.67 -21.42
N GLU A 207 -0.24 7.32 -22.24
CA GLU A 207 -1.71 7.26 -22.14
C GLU A 207 -2.24 5.83 -22.33
N GLU A 208 -1.68 5.09 -23.30
CA GLU A 208 -2.07 3.71 -23.59
C GLU A 208 -1.53 2.69 -22.60
N ALA A 209 -0.61 3.07 -21.69
CA ALA A 209 -0.06 2.14 -20.72
C ALA A 209 -1.14 1.75 -19.69
N ASN A 210 -1.40 0.46 -19.61
CA ASN A 210 -2.23 -0.09 -18.52
C ASN A 210 -1.47 -0.09 -17.18
N ALA A 211 -2.17 -0.45 -16.08
CA ALA A 211 -1.56 -0.46 -14.76
C ALA A 211 -0.39 -1.45 -14.65
N LEU A 212 -0.48 -2.62 -15.30
CA LEU A 212 0.59 -3.63 -15.28
C LEU A 212 1.87 -3.08 -15.90
N GLU A 213 1.77 -2.41 -17.06
CA GLU A 213 2.93 -1.82 -17.75
C GLU A 213 3.52 -0.65 -16.98
N ARG A 214 2.69 0.18 -16.34
CA ARG A 214 3.13 1.36 -15.58
C ARG A 214 3.91 1.01 -14.34
N TYR A 215 3.50 -0.06 -13.64
CA TYR A 215 4.09 -0.54 -12.39
C TYR A 215 5.04 -1.73 -12.58
N ASP A 216 5.44 -2.05 -13.84
CA ASP A 216 6.44 -3.07 -14.14
C ASP A 216 7.84 -2.52 -13.85
N TYR A 217 8.28 -2.69 -12.61
CA TYR A 217 9.57 -2.23 -12.12
C TYR A 217 10.03 -3.07 -10.92
N LEU A 218 11.22 -3.61 -11.01
CA LEU A 218 11.86 -4.32 -9.91
C LEU A 218 13.02 -3.46 -9.38
N TYR A 219 12.89 -2.96 -8.16
CA TYR A 219 13.96 -2.22 -7.51
C TYR A 219 15.20 -3.09 -7.32
N SER A 220 16.38 -2.51 -7.51
CA SER A 220 17.65 -3.10 -7.09
C SER A 220 17.88 -2.88 -5.58
N GLY A 221 18.86 -3.61 -4.99
CA GLY A 221 19.27 -3.38 -3.60
C GLY A 221 19.71 -1.94 -3.36
N ASP A 222 20.59 -1.41 -4.23
CA ASP A 222 21.10 -0.03 -4.14
C ASP A 222 19.99 1.03 -4.17
N GLU A 223 18.86 0.72 -4.83
CA GLU A 223 17.69 1.61 -4.86
C GLU A 223 16.82 1.47 -3.61
N LEU A 224 16.81 0.31 -2.96
CA LEU A 224 16.09 0.06 -1.71
C LEU A 224 16.86 0.61 -0.49
N ASP A 225 18.18 0.55 -0.47
CA ASP A 225 19.00 0.99 0.69
C ASP A 225 18.63 2.40 1.21
N PRO A 226 18.50 3.44 0.37
CA PRO A 226 18.04 4.75 0.85
C PRO A 226 16.62 4.74 1.41
N TRP A 227 15.76 3.80 0.98
CA TRP A 227 14.41 3.65 1.49
C TRP A 227 14.38 2.93 2.82
N ILE A 228 15.25 1.93 3.06
CA ILE A 228 15.40 1.32 4.38
C ILE A 228 15.70 2.38 5.45
N GLU A 229 16.62 3.30 5.16
CA GLU A 229 16.95 4.39 6.09
C GLU A 229 15.75 5.35 6.30
N ARG A 230 14.99 5.68 5.25
CA ARG A 230 13.76 6.49 5.39
C ARG A 230 12.68 5.78 6.18
N ILE A 231 12.50 4.47 5.96
CA ILE A 231 11.55 3.64 6.71
C ILE A 231 11.86 3.70 8.21
N LYS A 232 13.13 3.51 8.59
CA LYS A 232 13.59 3.62 9.98
C LYS A 232 13.31 5.02 10.54
N GLN A 233 13.64 6.09 9.80
CA GLN A 233 13.40 7.47 10.23
C GLN A 233 11.91 7.79 10.43
N VAL A 234 11.03 7.23 9.60
CA VAL A 234 9.57 7.36 9.74
C VAL A 234 9.10 6.57 10.96
N ALA A 235 9.56 5.34 11.13
CA ALA A 235 9.18 4.47 12.24
C ALA A 235 9.61 5.03 13.61
N ASP A 236 10.76 5.70 13.69
CA ASP A 236 11.22 6.35 14.92
C ASP A 236 10.29 7.48 15.41
N LYS A 237 9.45 8.03 14.52
CA LYS A 237 8.55 9.15 14.82
C LYS A 237 7.08 8.76 14.84
N ALA A 238 6.68 7.75 14.08
CA ALA A 238 5.31 7.26 13.98
C ALA A 238 5.02 6.20 15.05
N LYS A 239 3.74 5.98 15.37
CA LYS A 239 3.31 4.84 16.21
C LYS A 239 3.19 3.55 15.41
N GLN A 240 2.84 3.67 14.13
CA GLN A 240 2.73 2.56 13.20
C GLN A 240 3.11 3.04 11.81
N THR A 241 3.94 2.28 11.09
CA THR A 241 4.42 2.62 9.76
C THR A 241 4.00 1.57 8.75
N PHE A 242 3.28 2.00 7.71
CA PHE A 242 2.89 1.15 6.58
C PHE A 242 3.85 1.37 5.42
N VAL A 243 4.47 0.29 4.95
CA VAL A 243 5.33 0.27 3.77
C VAL A 243 4.67 -0.56 2.69
N ILE A 244 4.12 0.12 1.69
CA ILE A 244 3.32 -0.50 0.63
C ILE A 244 4.09 -0.54 -0.68
N THR A 245 4.42 -1.74 -1.15
CA THR A 245 5.05 -1.96 -2.45
C THR A 245 3.96 -2.03 -3.53
N ASN A 246 3.95 -1.04 -4.43
CA ASN A 246 2.92 -0.88 -5.46
C ASN A 246 3.40 -1.25 -6.88
N ASN A 247 4.63 -1.68 -7.03
CA ASN A 247 5.22 -2.22 -8.26
C ASN A 247 4.78 -3.67 -8.51
N HIS A 248 3.46 -3.87 -8.63
CA HIS A 248 2.82 -5.19 -8.52
C HIS A 248 3.02 -6.14 -9.72
N ALA A 249 3.46 -5.61 -10.87
CA ALA A 249 3.65 -6.43 -12.07
C ALA A 249 4.50 -7.67 -11.79
N ARG A 250 4.06 -8.83 -12.27
CA ARG A 250 4.76 -10.13 -12.18
C ARG A 250 5.15 -10.58 -10.76
N GLY A 251 4.58 -9.99 -9.72
CA GLY A 251 4.94 -10.29 -8.32
C GLY A 251 6.15 -9.51 -7.80
N GLN A 252 6.68 -8.54 -8.53
CA GLN A 252 7.84 -7.73 -8.16
C GLN A 252 7.64 -6.97 -6.84
N SER A 253 6.41 -6.57 -6.53
CA SER A 253 6.08 -5.96 -5.24
C SER A 253 6.40 -6.88 -4.06
N LEU A 254 6.10 -8.17 -4.17
CA LEU A 254 6.43 -9.13 -3.11
C LEU A 254 7.94 -9.35 -3.01
N VAL A 255 8.65 -9.37 -4.14
CA VAL A 255 10.12 -9.48 -4.14
C VAL A 255 10.71 -8.35 -3.31
N ASN A 256 10.37 -7.11 -3.63
CA ASN A 256 10.92 -5.97 -2.89
C ASN A 256 10.39 -5.87 -1.45
N ALA A 257 9.15 -6.29 -1.18
CA ALA A 257 8.63 -6.38 0.19
C ALA A 257 9.45 -7.35 1.05
N PHE A 258 9.79 -8.54 0.52
CA PHE A 258 10.65 -9.50 1.21
C PHE A 258 12.07 -8.98 1.42
N GLU A 259 12.65 -8.31 0.43
CA GLU A 259 13.98 -7.71 0.56
C GLU A 259 14.03 -6.62 1.63
N ILE A 260 13.00 -5.77 1.68
CA ILE A 260 12.88 -4.74 2.73
C ILE A 260 12.71 -5.41 4.11
N LEU A 261 11.84 -6.42 4.20
CA LEU A 261 11.59 -7.12 5.46
C LEU A 261 12.87 -7.79 5.98
N ALA A 262 13.59 -8.53 5.14
CA ALA A 262 14.83 -9.20 5.51
C ALA A 262 15.94 -8.22 5.95
N GLN A 263 16.02 -7.03 5.31
CA GLN A 263 16.99 -6.00 5.72
C GLN A 263 16.63 -5.35 7.06
N LEU A 264 15.34 -5.20 7.38
CA LEU A 264 14.90 -4.65 8.66
C LEU A 264 15.05 -5.65 9.81
N GLU A 265 14.80 -6.93 9.54
CA GLU A 265 14.98 -8.02 10.53
C GLU A 265 16.45 -8.45 10.66
N GLU A 266 17.33 -8.03 9.74
CA GLU A 266 18.75 -8.43 9.64
C GLU A 266 18.95 -9.97 9.51
N GLU A 267 17.93 -10.67 8.97
CA GLU A 267 17.93 -12.10 8.76
C GLU A 267 17.07 -12.51 7.55
N ARG A 268 17.24 -13.74 7.10
CA ARG A 268 16.37 -14.31 6.07
C ARG A 268 14.99 -14.59 6.67
N VAL A 269 13.95 -14.23 5.90
CA VAL A 269 12.57 -14.41 6.32
C VAL A 269 11.90 -15.54 5.55
N PRO A 270 10.91 -16.26 6.13
CA PRO A 270 10.19 -17.30 5.41
C PRO A 270 9.41 -16.72 4.23
N GLY A 271 9.40 -17.43 3.09
CA GLY A 271 8.64 -16.99 1.92
C GLY A 271 8.37 -18.11 0.93
N PRO A 272 7.50 -17.88 -0.08
CA PRO A 272 7.03 -18.92 -0.98
C PRO A 272 8.15 -19.40 -1.92
N ALA A 273 8.42 -20.71 -1.92
CA ALA A 273 9.43 -21.33 -2.78
C ALA A 273 9.26 -20.96 -4.25
N LYS A 274 8.00 -20.86 -4.73
CA LYS A 274 7.69 -20.48 -6.11
C LYS A 274 8.17 -19.09 -6.50
N LEU A 275 8.12 -18.13 -5.57
CA LEU A 275 8.64 -16.77 -5.80
C LEU A 275 10.17 -16.78 -5.89
N ILE A 276 10.85 -17.59 -5.07
CA ILE A 276 12.31 -17.77 -5.09
C ILE A 276 12.75 -18.40 -6.42
N GLU A 277 12.03 -19.44 -6.90
CA GLU A 277 12.29 -20.02 -8.23
C GLU A 277 12.18 -18.98 -9.34
N THR A 278 11.18 -18.12 -9.27
CA THR A 278 10.92 -17.08 -10.27
C THR A 278 11.96 -15.94 -10.19
N TYR A 279 12.39 -15.61 -8.98
CA TYR A 279 13.33 -14.54 -8.67
C TYR A 279 14.49 -15.05 -7.80
N PRO A 280 15.50 -15.74 -8.39
CA PRO A 280 16.59 -16.39 -7.65
C PRO A 280 17.37 -15.46 -6.71
N ARG A 281 17.38 -14.14 -6.98
CA ARG A 281 18.02 -13.16 -6.09
C ARG A 281 17.45 -13.16 -4.66
N LEU A 282 16.20 -13.61 -4.49
CA LEU A 282 15.56 -13.72 -3.17
C LEU A 282 16.21 -14.76 -2.25
N ILE A 283 17.06 -15.64 -2.75
CA ILE A 283 17.74 -16.67 -1.94
C ILE A 283 18.59 -16.03 -0.82
N GLU A 284 19.03 -14.80 -1.01
CA GLU A 284 19.80 -14.04 -0.03
C GLU A 284 18.93 -13.48 1.11
N SER A 285 17.67 -13.22 0.83
CA SER A 285 16.71 -12.56 1.74
C SER A 285 15.62 -13.49 2.27
N VAL A 286 15.37 -14.62 1.58
CA VAL A 286 14.21 -15.47 1.85
C VAL A 286 14.62 -16.92 2.01
N GLU A 287 14.06 -17.57 3.03
CA GLU A 287 14.11 -19.01 3.22
C GLU A 287 12.81 -19.63 2.69
N ALA A 288 12.97 -20.67 1.84
CA ALA A 288 11.80 -21.33 1.25
C ALA A 288 10.91 -21.97 2.33
N ASP A 289 9.64 -21.58 2.33
CA ASP A 289 8.61 -22.19 3.16
C ASP A 289 7.67 -23.00 2.25
N ASP A 290 7.82 -24.32 2.31
CA ASP A 290 7.08 -25.29 1.48
C ASP A 290 5.71 -25.66 2.08
N ALA A 291 5.35 -25.11 3.23
CA ALA A 291 4.05 -25.39 3.80
C ALA A 291 2.97 -24.83 2.87
N GLU A 292 2.26 -25.72 2.20
CA GLU A 292 1.09 -25.38 1.40
C GLU A 292 0.14 -24.49 2.22
N PRO A 293 -0.39 -23.39 1.65
CA PRO A 293 -1.46 -22.67 2.32
C PRO A 293 -2.57 -23.70 2.54
N GLN A 294 -2.91 -23.97 3.79
CA GLN A 294 -3.99 -24.89 4.12
C GLN A 294 -5.23 -24.39 3.41
N GLY A 295 -5.63 -25.09 2.36
CA GLY A 295 -6.88 -24.83 1.67
C GLY A 295 -7.98 -24.86 2.72
N SER A 296 -8.69 -23.77 2.89
CA SER A 296 -9.88 -23.73 3.72
C SER A 296 -10.81 -24.87 3.29
N LEU A 297 -10.89 -25.90 4.11
CA LEU A 297 -11.89 -26.95 4.05
C LEU A 297 -13.20 -26.37 4.63
N PHE A 298 -13.79 -25.37 3.94
CA PHE A 298 -15.23 -25.03 4.14
C PHE A 298 -15.74 -24.18 2.97
#